data_a64b7bc5b96c719fd7e0fcc52e5d1f66
#
_entry.id   a64b7bc5b96c719fd7e0fcc52e5d1f66
#
_cell.length_a   1.000
_cell.length_b   1.000
_cell.length_c   1.000
_cell.angle_alpha   90.00
_cell.angle_beta   90.00
_cell.angle_gamma   90.00
#
_symmetry.space_group_name_H-M   'P 1'
#
loop_
_entity.id
_entity.type
_entity.pdbx_description
1 polymer ?
#
loop_
_entity_poly.entity_id
_entity_poly.type
_entity_poly.pdbx_seq_one_letter_code
_entity_poly.pdbx_strand_id
1 'polypeptide(L)'
;MKVLVIQQRMGIGDMVIFLSYIHAIAKKENCPVSILVKENSRADEFLKQDKHIDKIILLDRKRNAMGKHSGILGFFKLVKELKKEKYEKVYIFNSSLRYTLLAKFAHIKNIIQYPLFKKRGQNVIQTAKKFTEEIVGKTVSSQPKIFVDEKMISKAKTKYTFSKEFKHICVGLSASGPTKRWDIDRFISTFEKISKDHPCKFYLAGGVNDSILLQKFINSSLGKNSVSFENMSIREALPIISNCNLYVGNDTAWLHLSCGLGLKCIALFMDSPTIYGKYSSNINIVVPENQTEETTSHNTRGKDKISIEQVFQKTKELLN
;
A
#
# COMPACT_ATOMS: atom_id res chain seq x y z
N MET A 1 22.22 9.58 -16.63
CA MET A 1 22.40 8.26 -15.95
C MET A 1 21.05 7.58 -15.84
N LYS A 2 20.93 6.29 -16.23
CA LYS A 2 19.71 5.51 -16.06
C LYS A 2 19.88 4.56 -14.86
N VAL A 3 18.96 4.62 -13.92
CA VAL A 3 18.99 3.85 -12.68
C VAL A 3 17.79 2.91 -12.60
N LEU A 4 18.03 1.65 -12.23
CA LEU A 4 16.99 0.66 -12.00
C LEU A 4 16.87 0.36 -10.51
N VAL A 5 15.65 0.24 -10.00
CA VAL A 5 15.38 -0.29 -8.67
C VAL A 5 14.56 -1.57 -8.80
N ILE A 6 15.00 -2.65 -8.19
CA ILE A 6 14.29 -3.95 -8.19
C ILE A 6 13.67 -4.18 -6.82
N GLN A 7 12.32 -4.15 -6.78
CA GLN A 7 11.52 -4.46 -5.60
C GLN A 7 10.60 -5.65 -5.91
N GLN A 8 10.73 -6.73 -5.15
CA GLN A 8 10.13 -8.02 -5.46
C GLN A 8 9.07 -8.48 -4.47
N ARG A 9 8.73 -7.66 -3.50
CA ARG A 9 7.65 -8.00 -2.60
C ARG A 9 6.30 -7.95 -3.33
N MET A 10 5.38 -8.77 -2.85
CA MET A 10 4.08 -8.95 -3.48
C MET A 10 3.05 -8.02 -2.85
N GLY A 11 2.21 -7.47 -3.70
CA GLY A 11 1.05 -6.71 -3.28
C GLY A 11 1.23 -5.19 -3.36
N ILE A 12 0.10 -4.52 -3.37
CA ILE A 12 0.00 -3.06 -3.48
C ILE A 12 0.57 -2.40 -2.23
N GLY A 13 0.22 -2.92 -1.04
CA GLY A 13 0.69 -2.38 0.23
C GLY A 13 2.21 -2.40 0.35
N ASP A 14 2.85 -3.52 0.03
CA ASP A 14 4.32 -3.60 -0.01
C ASP A 14 4.92 -2.56 -0.97
N MET A 15 4.30 -2.34 -2.14
CA MET A 15 4.79 -1.36 -3.10
C MET A 15 4.72 0.06 -2.55
N VAL A 16 3.60 0.43 -1.92
CA VAL A 16 3.43 1.75 -1.31
C VAL A 16 4.46 1.97 -0.19
N ILE A 17 4.65 1.00 0.70
CA ILE A 17 5.62 1.11 1.80
C ILE A 17 7.04 1.36 1.28
N PHE A 18 7.42 0.72 0.17
CA PHE A 18 8.75 0.87 -0.41
C PHE A 18 8.96 2.19 -1.17
N LEU A 19 7.91 2.98 -1.45
CA LEU A 19 8.04 4.25 -2.18
C LEU A 19 8.98 5.23 -1.50
N SER A 20 8.95 5.34 -0.17
CA SER A 20 9.85 6.23 0.57
C SER A 20 11.33 5.94 0.28
N TYR A 21 11.69 4.67 0.19
CA TYR A 21 13.06 4.21 -0.09
C TYR A 21 13.44 4.40 -1.56
N ILE A 22 12.51 4.13 -2.48
CA ILE A 22 12.68 4.36 -3.92
C ILE A 22 12.87 5.86 -4.19
N HIS A 23 12.04 6.72 -3.58
CA HIS A 23 12.19 8.17 -3.69
C HIS A 23 13.52 8.69 -3.11
N ALA A 24 13.98 8.09 -2.00
CA ALA A 24 15.28 8.46 -1.42
C ALA A 24 16.44 8.13 -2.37
N ILE A 25 16.37 6.99 -3.06
CA ILE A 25 17.34 6.60 -4.09
C ILE A 25 17.26 7.57 -5.28
N ALA A 26 16.08 7.86 -5.80
CA ALA A 26 15.90 8.80 -6.90
C ALA A 26 16.48 10.18 -6.58
N LYS A 27 16.24 10.68 -5.37
CA LYS A 27 16.83 11.94 -4.89
C LYS A 27 18.34 11.88 -4.77
N LYS A 28 18.92 10.78 -4.27
CA LYS A 28 20.38 10.60 -4.19
C LYS A 28 21.02 10.60 -5.56
N GLU A 29 20.40 9.90 -6.51
CA GLU A 29 20.91 9.80 -7.88
C GLU A 29 20.60 11.03 -8.73
N ASN A 30 19.84 11.99 -8.18
CA ASN A 30 19.38 13.20 -8.84
C ASN A 30 18.71 12.95 -10.20
N CYS A 31 18.00 11.84 -10.32
CA CYS A 31 17.24 11.47 -11.51
C CYS A 31 16.04 10.57 -11.14
N PRO A 32 14.97 10.55 -11.95
CA PRO A 32 13.94 9.54 -11.82
C PRO A 32 14.52 8.15 -12.05
N VAL A 33 13.96 7.14 -11.36
CA VAL A 33 14.41 5.75 -11.45
C VAL A 33 13.38 4.89 -12.19
N SER A 34 13.84 3.92 -12.94
CA SER A 34 12.98 2.85 -13.42
C SER A 34 12.80 1.80 -12.32
N ILE A 35 11.62 1.21 -12.20
CA ILE A 35 11.35 0.17 -11.22
C ILE A 35 10.99 -1.15 -11.89
N LEU A 36 11.55 -2.27 -11.39
CA LEU A 36 11.16 -3.63 -11.74
C LEU A 36 10.40 -4.22 -10.54
N VAL A 37 9.10 -4.39 -10.69
CA VAL A 37 8.18 -4.80 -9.63
C VAL A 37 7.28 -5.92 -10.11
N LYS A 38 6.68 -6.68 -9.19
CA LYS A 38 5.72 -7.71 -9.57
C LYS A 38 4.42 -7.12 -10.10
N GLU A 39 3.79 -7.82 -11.04
CA GLU A 39 2.52 -7.43 -11.66
C GLU A 39 1.41 -7.17 -10.62
N ASN A 40 1.32 -8.03 -9.58
CA ASN A 40 0.32 -7.87 -8.52
C ASN A 40 0.58 -6.70 -7.54
N SER A 41 1.66 -5.94 -7.72
CA SER A 41 1.84 -4.66 -7.06
C SER A 41 0.93 -3.57 -7.63
N ARG A 42 0.41 -3.76 -8.84
CA ARG A 42 -0.42 -2.80 -9.60
C ARG A 42 0.19 -1.40 -9.65
N ALA A 43 1.52 -1.33 -9.64
CA ALA A 43 2.27 -0.08 -9.60
C ALA A 43 1.91 0.88 -10.75
N ASP A 44 1.60 0.33 -11.92
CA ASP A 44 1.18 1.06 -13.11
C ASP A 44 -0.17 1.77 -12.96
N GLU A 45 -0.96 1.45 -11.95
CA GLU A 45 -2.24 2.13 -11.69
C GLU A 45 -2.07 3.40 -10.86
N PHE A 46 -1.08 3.48 -9.97
CA PHE A 46 -0.95 4.58 -9.03
C PHE A 46 0.38 5.34 -9.05
N LEU A 47 1.37 4.89 -9.84
CA LEU A 47 2.68 5.55 -9.90
C LEU A 47 2.97 6.32 -11.20
N LYS A 48 2.02 6.36 -12.13
CA LYS A 48 2.26 7.07 -13.42
C LYS A 48 2.49 8.58 -13.29
N GLN A 49 2.08 9.17 -12.17
CA GLN A 49 2.24 10.60 -11.89
C GLN A 49 3.39 10.90 -10.94
N ASP A 50 4.14 9.87 -10.58
CA ASP A 50 5.27 10.01 -9.65
C ASP A 50 6.51 10.50 -10.39
N LYS A 51 6.89 11.76 -10.13
CA LYS A 51 8.04 12.40 -10.75
C LYS A 51 9.40 11.76 -10.44
N HIS A 52 9.48 10.87 -9.45
CA HIS A 52 10.67 10.13 -9.10
C HIS A 52 10.79 8.80 -9.85
N ILE A 53 9.74 8.43 -10.60
CA ILE A 53 9.67 7.17 -11.35
C ILE A 53 9.58 7.47 -12.85
N ASP A 54 10.61 7.02 -13.60
CA ASP A 54 10.67 7.16 -15.06
C ASP A 54 9.89 6.04 -15.76
N LYS A 55 10.12 4.79 -15.35
CA LYS A 55 9.53 3.63 -16.01
C LYS A 55 9.15 2.54 -15.03
N ILE A 56 7.98 1.94 -15.26
CA ILE A 56 7.50 0.78 -14.50
C ILE A 56 7.62 -0.46 -15.38
N ILE A 57 8.41 -1.43 -14.93
CA ILE A 57 8.59 -2.72 -15.60
C ILE A 57 7.90 -3.78 -14.75
N LEU A 58 6.84 -4.38 -15.27
CA LEU A 58 6.09 -5.41 -14.57
C LEU A 58 6.74 -6.78 -14.76
N LEU A 59 7.10 -7.42 -13.67
CA LEU A 59 7.62 -8.77 -13.64
C LEU A 59 6.47 -9.77 -13.61
N ASP A 60 6.12 -10.32 -14.76
CA ASP A 60 5.20 -11.43 -14.88
C ASP A 60 5.95 -12.75 -14.64
N ARG A 61 5.99 -13.17 -13.38
CA ARG A 61 6.60 -14.43 -12.94
C ARG A 61 5.64 -15.21 -12.06
N LYS A 62 5.04 -16.24 -12.61
CA LYS A 62 4.10 -17.15 -11.93
C LYS A 62 4.82 -18.43 -11.45
N ARG A 63 4.33 -19.04 -10.35
CA ARG A 63 4.91 -20.29 -9.82
C ARG A 63 4.86 -21.44 -10.83
N ASN A 64 3.83 -21.47 -11.67
CA ASN A 64 3.56 -22.55 -12.63
C ASN A 64 4.32 -22.39 -13.96
N ALA A 65 5.41 -21.65 -14.00
CA ALA A 65 6.21 -21.37 -15.21
C ALA A 65 5.45 -20.74 -16.40
N MET A 66 4.21 -20.31 -16.22
CA MET A 66 3.35 -19.76 -17.29
C MET A 66 3.48 -18.25 -17.50
N GLY A 67 4.23 -17.53 -16.66
CA GLY A 67 4.45 -16.10 -16.83
C GLY A 67 5.55 -15.79 -17.86
N LYS A 68 5.45 -14.63 -18.50
CA LYS A 68 6.41 -14.13 -19.52
C LYS A 68 7.88 -14.22 -19.09
N HIS A 69 8.13 -14.04 -17.78
CA HIS A 69 9.48 -14.00 -17.17
C HIS A 69 9.75 -15.24 -16.29
N SER A 70 8.96 -16.31 -16.45
CA SER A 70 9.12 -17.57 -15.71
C SER A 70 10.15 -18.50 -16.38
N GLY A 71 10.75 -19.39 -15.59
CA GLY A 71 11.75 -20.34 -16.08
C GLY A 71 13.05 -19.69 -16.60
N ILE A 72 13.84 -20.48 -17.34
CA ILE A 72 15.13 -20.04 -17.89
C ILE A 72 14.91 -19.12 -19.11
N LEU A 73 14.01 -19.48 -20.01
CA LEU A 73 13.69 -18.66 -21.19
C LEU A 73 13.12 -17.30 -20.80
N GLY A 74 12.21 -17.26 -19.82
CA GLY A 74 11.67 -16.02 -19.30
C GLY A 74 12.72 -15.16 -18.59
N PHE A 75 13.73 -15.77 -17.98
CA PHE A 75 14.86 -15.04 -17.41
C PHE A 75 15.65 -14.32 -18.52
N PHE A 76 16.03 -14.99 -19.59
CA PHE A 76 16.78 -14.36 -20.69
C PHE A 76 15.93 -13.33 -21.46
N LYS A 77 14.61 -13.53 -21.53
CA LYS A 77 13.70 -12.52 -22.08
C LYS A 77 13.77 -11.22 -21.26
N LEU A 78 13.71 -11.33 -19.94
CA LEU A 78 13.85 -10.17 -19.05
C LEU A 78 15.23 -9.53 -19.15
N VAL A 79 16.31 -10.33 -19.24
CA VAL A 79 17.66 -9.84 -19.51
C VAL A 79 17.69 -8.99 -20.78
N LYS A 80 17.12 -9.48 -21.89
CA LYS A 80 17.06 -8.76 -23.16
C LYS A 80 16.29 -7.43 -23.04
N GLU A 81 15.20 -7.42 -22.29
CA GLU A 81 14.40 -6.22 -22.02
C GLU A 81 15.22 -5.18 -21.25
N LEU A 82 15.87 -5.58 -20.15
CA LEU A 82 16.70 -4.67 -19.33
C LEU A 82 17.93 -4.17 -20.08
N LYS A 83 18.57 -5.03 -20.89
CA LYS A 83 19.75 -4.65 -21.69
C LYS A 83 19.45 -3.54 -22.71
N LYS A 84 18.24 -3.54 -23.30
CA LYS A 84 17.78 -2.49 -24.22
C LYS A 84 17.70 -1.11 -23.55
N GLU A 85 17.40 -1.07 -22.27
CA GLU A 85 17.25 0.18 -21.50
C GLU A 85 18.59 0.85 -21.16
N LYS A 86 19.72 0.10 -21.21
CA LYS A 86 21.08 0.59 -20.95
C LYS A 86 21.22 1.22 -19.55
N TYR A 87 20.74 0.53 -18.51
CA TYR A 87 20.93 0.96 -17.14
C TYR A 87 22.41 0.97 -16.76
N GLU A 88 22.85 1.99 -16.03
CA GLU A 88 24.22 2.13 -15.55
C GLU A 88 24.35 1.59 -14.11
N LYS A 89 23.26 1.67 -13.33
CA LYS A 89 23.22 1.29 -11.92
C LYS A 89 21.91 0.59 -11.57
N VAL A 90 21.99 -0.37 -10.64
CA VAL A 90 20.80 -1.04 -10.10
C VAL A 90 20.87 -1.20 -8.60
N TYR A 91 19.75 -0.91 -7.94
CA TYR A 91 19.51 -1.14 -6.52
C TYR A 91 18.53 -2.31 -6.34
N ILE A 92 18.92 -3.34 -5.58
CA ILE A 92 18.16 -4.58 -5.50
C ILE A 92 17.73 -4.85 -4.05
N PHE A 93 16.45 -4.64 -3.75
CA PHE A 93 15.81 -4.93 -2.47
C PHE A 93 15.49 -6.44 -2.33
N ASN A 94 16.45 -7.29 -2.63
CA ASN A 94 16.30 -8.74 -2.56
C ASN A 94 17.67 -9.43 -2.40
N SER A 95 17.74 -10.50 -1.61
CA SER A 95 18.96 -11.28 -1.33
C SER A 95 19.20 -12.46 -2.31
N SER A 96 18.41 -12.57 -3.38
CA SER A 96 18.53 -13.66 -4.34
C SER A 96 19.59 -13.40 -5.39
N LEU A 97 20.49 -14.36 -5.59
CA LEU A 97 21.51 -14.35 -6.65
C LEU A 97 20.91 -14.16 -8.06
N ARG A 98 19.66 -14.59 -8.27
CA ARG A 98 18.96 -14.41 -9.54
C ARG A 98 18.98 -12.97 -10.04
N TYR A 99 18.80 -11.99 -9.16
CA TYR A 99 18.75 -10.58 -9.56
C TYR A 99 20.13 -9.99 -9.78
N THR A 100 21.15 -10.47 -9.08
CA THR A 100 22.56 -10.16 -9.40
C THR A 100 22.90 -10.67 -10.81
N LEU A 101 22.56 -11.93 -11.12
CA LEU A 101 22.81 -12.50 -12.44
C LEU A 101 22.03 -11.76 -13.54
N LEU A 102 20.76 -11.43 -13.27
CA LEU A 102 19.93 -10.64 -14.18
C LEU A 102 20.62 -9.31 -14.55
N ALA A 103 21.13 -8.59 -13.55
CA ALA A 103 21.82 -7.32 -13.74
C ALA A 103 23.15 -7.51 -14.52
N LYS A 104 23.94 -8.52 -14.16
CA LYS A 104 25.21 -8.84 -14.87
C LYS A 104 24.97 -9.18 -16.33
N PHE A 105 24.02 -10.05 -16.64
CA PHE A 105 23.69 -10.42 -18.02
C PHE A 105 23.06 -9.26 -18.81
N ALA A 106 22.38 -8.34 -18.14
CA ALA A 106 21.90 -7.10 -18.74
C ALA A 106 23.01 -6.03 -18.90
N HIS A 107 24.26 -6.34 -18.55
CA HIS A 107 25.46 -5.48 -18.62
C HIS A 107 25.37 -4.23 -17.73
N ILE A 108 24.66 -4.29 -16.60
CA ILE A 108 24.62 -3.20 -15.61
C ILE A 108 25.89 -3.27 -14.76
N LYS A 109 26.69 -2.20 -14.78
CA LYS A 109 28.03 -2.18 -14.17
C LYS A 109 27.97 -2.06 -12.65
N ASN A 110 27.14 -1.16 -12.13
CA ASN A 110 27.05 -0.85 -10.71
C ASN A 110 25.85 -1.58 -10.07
N ILE A 111 26.10 -2.64 -9.31
CA ILE A 111 25.07 -3.46 -8.68
C ILE A 111 25.17 -3.29 -7.16
N ILE A 112 24.14 -2.74 -6.55
CA ILE A 112 24.00 -2.53 -5.11
C ILE A 112 22.80 -3.37 -4.64
N GLN A 113 23.05 -4.35 -3.78
CA GLN A 113 22.07 -5.36 -3.43
C GLN A 113 22.08 -5.68 -1.93
N TYR A 114 20.95 -6.12 -1.37
CA TYR A 114 20.93 -6.77 -0.07
C TYR A 114 21.96 -7.89 0.01
N PRO A 115 22.56 -8.12 1.19
CA PRO A 115 23.47 -9.26 1.37
C PRO A 115 22.85 -10.54 0.84
N LEU A 116 23.61 -11.28 0.02
CA LEU A 116 23.17 -12.53 -0.56
C LEU A 116 22.91 -13.56 0.55
N PHE A 117 21.96 -14.45 0.32
CA PHE A 117 21.61 -15.58 1.20
C PHE A 117 21.22 -15.22 2.63
N LYS A 118 20.89 -13.96 2.91
CA LYS A 118 20.43 -13.53 4.22
C LYS A 118 19.09 -14.21 4.55
N LYS A 119 19.04 -14.88 5.74
CA LYS A 119 17.88 -15.67 6.17
C LYS A 119 16.60 -14.83 6.29
N ARG A 120 15.45 -15.46 5.97
CA ARG A 120 14.11 -14.94 6.23
C ARG A 120 13.90 -14.76 7.75
N GLY A 121 13.17 -13.74 8.17
CA GLY A 121 12.84 -13.49 9.57
C GLY A 121 13.15 -12.09 10.07
N GLN A 122 13.69 -11.22 9.20
CA GLN A 122 13.90 -9.81 9.54
C GLN A 122 12.65 -8.97 9.21
N ASN A 123 12.42 -7.94 10.02
CA ASN A 123 11.47 -6.91 9.67
C ASN A 123 11.88 -6.28 8.32
N VAL A 124 11.07 -6.54 7.30
CA VAL A 124 11.38 -6.18 5.92
C VAL A 124 11.47 -4.68 5.70
N ILE A 125 10.71 -3.91 6.46
CA ILE A 125 10.67 -2.45 6.38
C ILE A 125 11.94 -1.87 7.00
N GLN A 126 12.33 -2.37 8.18
CA GLN A 126 13.58 -1.96 8.84
C GLN A 126 14.80 -2.33 7.97
N THR A 127 14.78 -3.51 7.34
CA THR A 127 15.86 -3.92 6.43
C THR A 127 15.94 -3.00 5.21
N ALA A 128 14.82 -2.61 4.62
CA ALA A 128 14.79 -1.69 3.49
C ALA A 128 15.27 -0.28 3.90
N LYS A 129 14.83 0.18 5.08
CA LYS A 129 15.26 1.45 5.65
C LYS A 129 16.77 1.49 5.84
N LYS A 130 17.33 0.52 6.58
CA LYS A 130 18.76 0.44 6.85
C LYS A 130 19.59 0.40 5.56
N PHE A 131 19.23 -0.45 4.62
CA PHE A 131 19.89 -0.53 3.31
C PHE A 131 19.86 0.81 2.57
N THR A 132 18.74 1.51 2.60
CA THR A 132 18.62 2.80 1.93
C THR A 132 19.41 3.88 2.65
N GLU A 133 19.46 3.88 3.98
CA GLU A 133 20.25 4.79 4.80
C GLU A 133 21.75 4.61 4.56
N GLU A 134 22.23 3.38 4.45
CA GLU A 134 23.61 3.06 4.07
C GLU A 134 23.96 3.61 2.68
N ILE A 135 23.04 3.51 1.71
CA ILE A 135 23.21 4.04 0.37
C ILE A 135 23.23 5.56 0.36
N VAL A 136 22.29 6.18 1.04
CA VAL A 136 22.07 7.64 1.01
C VAL A 136 23.04 8.38 1.92
N GLY A 137 23.58 7.71 2.94
CA GLY A 137 24.50 8.29 3.93
C GLY A 137 23.80 9.17 4.99
N LYS A 138 22.48 9.06 5.13
CA LYS A 138 21.68 9.79 6.13
C LYS A 138 20.37 9.06 6.45
N THR A 139 19.75 9.43 7.54
CA THR A 139 18.42 8.91 7.93
C THR A 139 17.37 9.16 6.84
N VAL A 140 16.58 8.14 6.57
CA VAL A 140 15.50 8.15 5.56
C VAL A 140 14.16 8.00 6.25
N SER A 141 13.20 8.87 5.87
CA SER A 141 11.81 8.74 6.29
C SER A 141 11.19 7.46 5.73
N SER A 142 10.40 6.77 6.55
CA SER A 142 9.59 5.63 6.12
C SER A 142 8.19 6.03 5.64
N GLN A 143 7.85 7.33 5.69
CA GLN A 143 6.56 7.86 5.27
C GLN A 143 6.44 7.79 3.74
N PRO A 144 5.52 6.98 3.16
CA PRO A 144 5.32 6.93 1.73
C PRO A 144 4.61 8.19 1.22
N LYS A 145 4.77 8.46 -0.06
CA LYS A 145 4.03 9.51 -0.75
C LYS A 145 3.58 9.03 -2.12
N ILE A 146 2.28 9.14 -2.38
CA ILE A 146 1.66 8.92 -3.69
C ILE A 146 1.30 10.29 -4.28
N PHE A 147 1.56 10.47 -5.56
CA PHE A 147 1.24 11.70 -6.28
C PHE A 147 -0.01 11.49 -7.12
N VAL A 148 -0.98 12.39 -6.98
CA VAL A 148 -2.21 12.43 -7.76
C VAL A 148 -2.34 13.83 -8.37
N ASP A 149 -2.74 13.91 -9.62
CA ASP A 149 -2.94 15.18 -10.34
C ASP A 149 -4.02 16.02 -9.64
N GLU A 150 -3.69 17.26 -9.34
CA GLU A 150 -4.58 18.23 -8.67
C GLU A 150 -5.89 18.45 -9.44
N LYS A 151 -5.84 18.38 -10.79
CA LYS A 151 -7.05 18.46 -11.62
C LYS A 151 -7.97 17.26 -11.40
N MET A 152 -7.40 16.07 -11.20
CA MET A 152 -8.19 14.88 -10.89
C MET A 152 -8.80 14.95 -9.48
N ILE A 153 -8.03 15.45 -8.50
CA ILE A 153 -8.52 15.67 -7.13
C ILE A 153 -9.68 16.67 -7.15
N SER A 154 -9.53 17.82 -7.85
CA SER A 154 -10.56 18.83 -7.96
C SER A 154 -11.82 18.32 -8.67
N LYS A 155 -11.67 17.55 -9.75
CA LYS A 155 -12.80 16.89 -10.44
C LYS A 155 -13.54 15.93 -9.53
N ALA A 156 -12.81 15.11 -8.77
CA ALA A 156 -13.41 14.19 -7.80
C ALA A 156 -14.16 14.95 -6.71
N LYS A 157 -13.58 16.06 -6.21
CA LYS A 157 -14.20 16.92 -5.21
C LYS A 157 -15.57 17.42 -5.65
N THR A 158 -15.68 17.90 -6.88
CA THR A 158 -16.94 18.38 -7.46
C THR A 158 -17.91 17.23 -7.71
N LYS A 159 -17.46 16.16 -8.38
CA LYS A 159 -18.31 15.02 -8.77
C LYS A 159 -18.98 14.35 -7.57
N TYR A 160 -18.24 14.17 -6.47
CA TYR A 160 -18.72 13.47 -5.27
C TYR A 160 -19.18 14.42 -4.16
N THR A 161 -19.28 15.72 -4.46
CA THR A 161 -19.81 16.75 -3.56
C THR A 161 -19.13 16.73 -2.20
N PHE A 162 -17.80 16.88 -2.20
CA PHE A 162 -17.03 17.02 -0.96
C PHE A 162 -17.28 18.39 -0.35
N SER A 163 -18.05 18.45 0.72
CA SER A 163 -18.36 19.69 1.47
C SER A 163 -17.84 19.60 2.90
N LYS A 164 -17.65 20.75 3.53
CA LYS A 164 -17.22 20.84 4.94
C LYS A 164 -18.30 20.43 5.94
N GLU A 165 -19.53 20.32 5.50
CA GLU A 165 -20.68 19.90 6.32
C GLU A 165 -20.60 18.41 6.71
N PHE A 166 -19.89 17.62 5.90
CA PHE A 166 -19.73 16.19 6.10
C PHE A 166 -18.30 15.83 6.48
N LYS A 167 -18.15 14.84 7.34
CA LYS A 167 -16.90 14.10 7.49
C LYS A 167 -16.85 13.02 6.41
N HIS A 168 -15.81 13.05 5.60
CA HIS A 168 -15.62 12.13 4.47
C HIS A 168 -14.67 11.01 4.89
N ILE A 169 -15.18 9.78 5.00
CA ILE A 169 -14.44 8.63 5.55
C ILE A 169 -14.23 7.57 4.46
N CYS A 170 -12.99 7.26 4.15
CA CYS A 170 -12.65 6.08 3.35
C CYS A 170 -12.69 4.83 4.23
N VAL A 171 -13.45 3.81 3.83
CA VAL A 171 -13.70 2.61 4.65
C VAL A 171 -13.12 1.37 3.98
N GLY A 172 -12.17 0.71 4.62
CA GLY A 172 -11.55 -0.53 4.15
C GLY A 172 -12.16 -1.77 4.77
N LEU A 173 -13.18 -2.33 4.15
CA LEU A 173 -13.94 -3.48 4.66
C LEU A 173 -13.25 -4.82 4.42
N SER A 174 -12.48 -4.95 3.33
CA SER A 174 -11.81 -6.18 2.93
C SER A 174 -10.57 -6.50 3.79
N ALA A 175 -10.08 -7.73 3.68
CA ALA A 175 -8.79 -8.15 4.23
C ALA A 175 -8.23 -9.33 3.42
N SER A 176 -6.94 -9.62 3.57
CA SER A 176 -6.26 -10.73 2.87
C SER A 176 -6.75 -12.13 3.29
N GLY A 177 -7.59 -12.22 4.32
CA GLY A 177 -8.21 -13.45 4.78
C GLY A 177 -9.30 -13.21 5.81
N PRO A 178 -10.20 -14.17 6.03
CA PRO A 178 -11.35 -14.01 6.93
C PRO A 178 -10.96 -13.76 8.38
N THR A 179 -9.82 -14.29 8.84
CA THR A 179 -9.31 -14.10 10.20
C THR A 179 -8.77 -12.70 10.48
N LYS A 180 -8.51 -11.93 9.43
CA LYS A 180 -8.02 -10.54 9.48
C LYS A 180 -9.11 -9.52 9.15
N ARG A 181 -10.35 -9.95 9.04
CA ARG A 181 -11.47 -9.11 8.65
C ARG A 181 -12.36 -8.86 9.86
N TRP A 182 -12.44 -7.60 10.25
CA TRP A 182 -13.42 -7.18 11.24
C TRP A 182 -14.83 -7.29 10.66
N ASP A 183 -15.79 -7.66 11.49
CA ASP A 183 -17.15 -7.93 11.04
C ASP A 183 -17.82 -6.70 10.46
N ILE A 184 -18.57 -6.88 9.36
CA ILE A 184 -19.23 -5.78 8.65
C ILE A 184 -20.31 -5.11 9.49
N ASP A 185 -21.04 -5.86 10.33
CA ASP A 185 -22.08 -5.31 11.19
C ASP A 185 -21.49 -4.43 12.28
N ARG A 186 -20.26 -4.73 12.72
CA ARG A 186 -19.52 -3.87 13.66
C ARG A 186 -19.08 -2.57 13.00
N PHE A 187 -18.64 -2.61 11.72
CA PHE A 187 -18.38 -1.38 10.96
C PHE A 187 -19.63 -0.52 10.85
N ILE A 188 -20.76 -1.11 10.43
CA ILE A 188 -22.05 -0.40 10.29
C ILE A 188 -22.43 0.23 11.63
N SER A 189 -22.47 -0.54 12.71
CA SER A 189 -22.83 -0.06 14.06
C SER A 189 -21.91 1.08 14.53
N THR A 190 -20.59 0.98 14.24
CA THR A 190 -19.63 2.04 14.58
C THR A 190 -19.95 3.33 13.84
N PHE A 191 -20.19 3.24 12.54
CA PHE A 191 -20.44 4.44 11.72
C PHE A 191 -21.85 5.00 11.93
N GLU A 192 -22.83 4.20 12.32
CA GLU A 192 -24.13 4.69 12.80
C GLU A 192 -23.97 5.54 14.08
N LYS A 193 -23.13 5.08 15.03
CA LYS A 193 -22.80 5.88 16.23
C LYS A 193 -22.09 7.20 15.85
N ILE A 194 -21.07 7.14 14.98
CA ILE A 194 -20.34 8.34 14.51
C ILE A 194 -21.28 9.32 13.80
N SER A 195 -22.20 8.81 12.96
CA SER A 195 -23.12 9.63 12.18
C SER A 195 -24.15 10.39 13.02
N LYS A 196 -24.34 10.00 14.29
CA LYS A 196 -25.17 10.76 15.23
C LYS A 196 -24.49 12.04 15.70
N ASP A 197 -23.17 12.01 15.85
CA ASP A 197 -22.37 13.14 16.31
C ASP A 197 -21.91 14.04 15.12
N HIS A 198 -21.63 13.44 13.97
CA HIS A 198 -21.09 14.09 12.79
C HIS A 198 -21.78 13.60 11.51
N PRO A 199 -22.37 14.46 10.68
CA PRO A 199 -22.81 14.06 9.35
C PRO A 199 -21.65 13.45 8.56
N CYS A 200 -21.83 12.21 8.05
CA CYS A 200 -20.77 11.49 7.38
C CYS A 200 -21.13 11.08 5.95
N LYS A 201 -20.11 11.04 5.07
CA LYS A 201 -20.14 10.34 3.78
C LYS A 201 -19.06 9.27 3.75
N PHE A 202 -19.39 8.10 3.24
CA PHE A 202 -18.53 6.93 3.25
C PHE A 202 -18.09 6.55 1.84
N TYR A 203 -16.80 6.23 1.69
CA TYR A 203 -16.19 5.81 0.44
C TYR A 203 -15.63 4.41 0.65
N LEU A 204 -16.36 3.41 0.15
CA LEU A 204 -16.14 2.00 0.45
C LEU A 204 -15.06 1.42 -0.46
N ALA A 205 -13.87 1.25 0.09
CA ALA A 205 -12.70 0.77 -0.60
C ALA A 205 -12.69 -0.77 -0.68
N GLY A 206 -12.83 -1.28 -1.89
CA GLY A 206 -12.86 -2.70 -2.22
C GLY A 206 -12.97 -2.89 -3.73
N GLY A 207 -12.81 -4.10 -4.20
CA GLY A 207 -12.99 -4.49 -5.60
C GLY A 207 -14.12 -5.49 -5.77
N VAL A 208 -14.29 -6.02 -6.99
CA VAL A 208 -15.34 -6.99 -7.33
C VAL A 208 -15.34 -8.21 -6.41
N ASN A 209 -14.17 -8.65 -5.93
CA ASN A 209 -14.08 -9.77 -4.99
C ASN A 209 -14.64 -9.46 -3.59
N ASP A 210 -14.86 -8.19 -3.28
CA ASP A 210 -15.41 -7.72 -2.01
C ASP A 210 -16.90 -7.37 -2.11
N SER A 211 -17.54 -7.62 -3.27
CA SER A 211 -18.91 -7.22 -3.61
C SER A 211 -19.92 -7.47 -2.49
N ILE A 212 -19.90 -8.68 -1.91
CA ILE A 212 -20.83 -9.07 -0.83
C ILE A 212 -20.73 -8.12 0.37
N LEU A 213 -19.50 -7.73 0.76
CA LEU A 213 -19.28 -6.80 1.88
C LEU A 213 -19.73 -5.38 1.54
N LEU A 214 -19.37 -4.93 0.34
CA LEU A 214 -19.71 -3.60 -0.14
C LEU A 214 -21.22 -3.43 -0.25
N GLN A 215 -21.92 -4.41 -0.83
CA GLN A 215 -23.38 -4.41 -0.96
C GLN A 215 -24.08 -4.47 0.41
N LYS A 216 -23.58 -5.27 1.36
CA LYS A 216 -24.14 -5.30 2.72
C LYS A 216 -24.07 -3.90 3.38
N PHE A 217 -22.98 -3.15 3.19
CA PHE A 217 -22.88 -1.79 3.69
C PHE A 217 -23.83 -0.82 2.95
N ILE A 218 -23.90 -0.91 1.63
CA ILE A 218 -24.80 -0.07 0.80
C ILE A 218 -26.27 -0.31 1.14
N ASN A 219 -26.63 -1.52 1.50
CA ASN A 219 -28.01 -1.88 1.88
C ASN A 219 -28.35 -1.52 3.34
N SER A 220 -27.40 -0.99 4.12
CA SER A 220 -27.65 -0.51 5.49
C SER A 220 -28.23 0.92 5.51
N SER A 221 -28.55 1.41 6.72
CA SER A 221 -28.97 2.80 6.96
C SER A 221 -27.99 3.86 6.43
N LEU A 222 -26.71 3.50 6.29
CA LEU A 222 -25.62 4.38 5.83
C LEU A 222 -25.50 4.44 4.30
N GLY A 223 -26.15 3.54 3.58
CA GLY A 223 -25.96 3.37 2.12
C GLY A 223 -26.25 4.61 1.30
N LYS A 224 -27.27 5.40 1.65
CA LYS A 224 -27.63 6.65 0.96
C LYS A 224 -26.52 7.70 0.94
N ASN A 225 -25.60 7.63 1.91
CA ASN A 225 -24.43 8.51 2.03
C ASN A 225 -23.12 7.79 1.66
N SER A 226 -23.18 6.71 0.90
CA SER A 226 -22.03 5.87 0.57
C SER A 226 -21.75 5.78 -0.92
N VAL A 227 -20.47 5.70 -1.28
CA VAL A 227 -19.98 5.49 -2.65
C VAL A 227 -19.10 4.24 -2.63
N SER A 228 -19.43 3.24 -3.45
CA SER A 228 -18.64 2.02 -3.59
C SER A 228 -17.56 2.18 -4.66
N PHE A 229 -16.34 1.66 -4.38
CA PHE A 229 -15.25 1.57 -5.35
C PHE A 229 -15.22 0.22 -6.10
N GLU A 230 -16.22 -0.62 -5.94
CA GLU A 230 -16.28 -1.99 -6.46
C GLU A 230 -15.83 -2.11 -7.93
N ASN A 231 -16.29 -1.19 -8.77
CA ASN A 231 -16.00 -1.17 -10.21
C ASN A 231 -15.01 -0.06 -10.61
N MET A 232 -14.28 0.50 -9.64
CA MET A 232 -13.27 1.53 -9.90
C MET A 232 -11.86 0.92 -9.94
N SER A 233 -11.04 1.38 -10.86
CA SER A 233 -9.60 1.17 -10.79
C SER A 233 -8.99 1.94 -9.61
N ILE A 234 -7.81 1.51 -9.16
CA ILE A 234 -7.07 2.26 -8.12
C ILE A 234 -6.88 3.71 -8.56
N ARG A 235 -6.54 3.94 -9.82
CA ARG A 235 -6.35 5.29 -10.39
C ARG A 235 -7.59 6.18 -10.24
N GLU A 236 -8.79 5.63 -10.41
CA GLU A 236 -10.04 6.38 -10.27
C GLU A 236 -10.39 6.64 -8.80
N ALA A 237 -10.05 5.72 -7.91
CA ALA A 237 -10.32 5.85 -6.49
C ALA A 237 -9.36 6.84 -5.76
N LEU A 238 -8.08 6.93 -6.16
CA LEU A 238 -7.10 7.79 -5.47
C LEU A 238 -7.52 9.26 -5.37
N PRO A 239 -8.03 9.93 -6.42
CA PRO A 239 -8.49 11.32 -6.33
C PRO A 239 -9.65 11.49 -5.35
N ILE A 240 -10.51 10.47 -5.19
CA ILE A 240 -11.61 10.48 -4.24
C ILE A 240 -11.06 10.36 -2.82
N ILE A 241 -10.18 9.38 -2.58
CA ILE A 241 -9.52 9.16 -1.28
C ILE A 241 -8.74 10.41 -0.86
N SER A 242 -8.05 11.09 -1.79
CA SER A 242 -7.31 12.34 -1.49
C SER A 242 -8.17 13.47 -0.92
N ASN A 243 -9.49 13.42 -1.12
CA ASN A 243 -10.43 14.38 -0.55
C ASN A 243 -11.05 13.90 0.77
N CYS A 244 -10.77 12.68 1.22
CA CYS A 244 -11.29 12.17 2.48
C CYS A 244 -10.55 12.78 3.69
N ASN A 245 -11.23 12.83 4.84
CA ASN A 245 -10.66 13.28 6.11
C ASN A 245 -9.88 12.18 6.82
N LEU A 246 -10.33 10.92 6.68
CA LEU A 246 -9.85 9.78 7.45
C LEU A 246 -10.02 8.49 6.67
N TYR A 247 -9.12 7.54 6.89
CA TYR A 247 -9.32 6.14 6.56
C TYR A 247 -9.64 5.35 7.84
N VAL A 248 -10.64 4.48 7.78
CA VAL A 248 -10.94 3.52 8.85
C VAL A 248 -11.13 2.14 8.23
N GLY A 249 -10.39 1.14 8.67
CA GLY A 249 -10.56 -0.19 8.07
C GLY A 249 -9.52 -1.22 8.49
N ASN A 250 -9.65 -2.39 7.92
CA ASN A 250 -8.71 -3.49 8.10
C ASN A 250 -7.34 -3.19 7.45
N ASP A 251 -6.31 -3.96 7.85
CA ASP A 251 -5.00 -3.97 7.20
C ASP A 251 -5.12 -4.52 5.77
N THR A 252 -5.18 -3.61 4.81
CA THR A 252 -5.35 -3.90 3.37
C THR A 252 -4.50 -2.97 2.50
N ALA A 253 -4.49 -3.22 1.20
CA ALA A 253 -3.89 -2.32 0.23
C ALA A 253 -4.42 -0.88 0.34
N TRP A 254 -5.70 -0.70 0.63
CA TRP A 254 -6.34 0.61 0.74
C TRP A 254 -5.88 1.43 1.93
N LEU A 255 -5.53 0.77 3.06
CA LEU A 255 -4.85 1.41 4.19
C LEU A 255 -3.56 2.09 3.72
N HIS A 256 -2.71 1.32 3.02
CA HIS A 256 -1.41 1.81 2.59
C HIS A 256 -1.53 2.90 1.52
N LEU A 257 -2.47 2.77 0.58
CA LEU A 257 -2.78 3.80 -0.42
C LEU A 257 -3.24 5.09 0.25
N SER A 258 -4.17 5.01 1.21
CA SER A 258 -4.66 6.17 1.97
C SER A 258 -3.54 6.84 2.77
N CYS A 259 -2.70 6.04 3.42
CA CYS A 259 -1.51 6.52 4.13
C CYS A 259 -0.52 7.21 3.18
N GLY A 260 -0.30 6.65 1.99
CA GLY A 260 0.57 7.24 0.95
C GLY A 260 0.04 8.55 0.38
N LEU A 261 -1.28 8.76 0.42
CA LEU A 261 -1.94 10.03 0.08
C LEU A 261 -1.91 11.05 1.21
N GLY A 262 -1.40 10.67 2.39
CA GLY A 262 -1.24 11.56 3.55
C GLY A 262 -2.42 11.56 4.53
N LEU A 263 -3.43 10.70 4.34
CA LEU A 263 -4.53 10.59 5.28
C LEU A 263 -4.08 10.06 6.63
N LYS A 264 -4.71 10.54 7.71
CA LYS A 264 -4.73 9.81 8.97
C LYS A 264 -5.54 8.52 8.78
N CYS A 265 -5.05 7.43 9.33
CA CYS A 265 -5.63 6.11 9.15
C CYS A 265 -5.85 5.45 10.51
N ILE A 266 -7.04 4.91 10.74
CA ILE A 266 -7.32 3.97 11.81
C ILE A 266 -7.28 2.58 11.19
N ALA A 267 -6.30 1.77 11.60
CA ALA A 267 -6.04 0.47 11.03
C ALA A 267 -6.28 -0.64 12.05
N LEU A 268 -7.20 -1.55 11.72
CA LEU A 268 -7.55 -2.68 12.54
C LEU A 268 -6.59 -3.84 12.23
N PHE A 269 -5.66 -4.08 13.14
CA PHE A 269 -4.65 -5.11 12.99
C PHE A 269 -4.96 -6.34 13.84
N MET A 270 -5.14 -7.46 13.18
CA MET A 270 -5.27 -8.78 13.81
C MET A 270 -4.05 -9.66 13.55
N ASP A 271 -3.03 -9.10 12.88
CA ASP A 271 -1.77 -9.77 12.55
C ASP A 271 -0.69 -8.73 12.23
N SER A 272 0.52 -8.93 12.77
CA SER A 272 1.75 -8.21 12.42
C SER A 272 1.69 -6.66 12.42
N PRO A 273 1.05 -6.00 13.42
CA PRO A 273 0.96 -4.54 13.45
C PRO A 273 2.32 -3.86 13.51
N THR A 274 3.31 -4.45 14.18
CA THR A 274 4.68 -3.93 14.28
C THR A 274 5.41 -3.86 12.94
N ILE A 275 5.00 -4.68 11.95
CA ILE A 275 5.60 -4.67 10.62
C ILE A 275 4.87 -3.68 9.72
N TYR A 276 3.55 -3.80 9.60
CA TYR A 276 2.76 -3.08 8.60
C TYR A 276 2.08 -1.81 9.12
N GLY A 277 2.06 -1.56 10.43
CA GLY A 277 1.47 -0.38 11.04
C GLY A 277 2.48 0.70 11.44
N LYS A 278 3.67 0.32 11.91
CA LYS A 278 4.64 1.25 12.53
C LYS A 278 5.55 2.01 11.55
N TYR A 279 5.38 1.88 10.25
CA TYR A 279 6.24 2.58 9.28
C TYR A 279 5.84 4.06 9.07
N SER A 280 4.64 4.45 9.46
CA SER A 280 4.10 5.80 9.28
C SER A 280 3.40 6.29 10.54
N SER A 281 3.64 7.54 10.90
CA SER A 281 2.93 8.24 11.98
C SER A 281 1.45 8.54 11.66
N ASN A 282 1.04 8.42 10.40
CA ASN A 282 -0.35 8.60 10.01
C ASN A 282 -1.22 7.37 10.34
N ILE A 283 -0.62 6.23 10.71
CA ILE A 283 -1.36 5.01 11.03
C ILE A 283 -1.57 4.91 12.54
N ASN A 284 -2.83 4.99 12.94
CA ASN A 284 -3.28 4.74 14.30
C ASN A 284 -3.71 3.27 14.39
N ILE A 285 -2.94 2.48 15.09
CA ILE A 285 -3.13 1.04 15.22
C ILE A 285 -4.20 0.74 16.26
N VAL A 286 -5.16 -0.11 15.90
CA VAL A 286 -6.12 -0.72 16.82
C VAL A 286 -5.90 -2.23 16.80
N VAL A 287 -5.65 -2.81 17.96
CA VAL A 287 -5.43 -4.26 18.14
C VAL A 287 -6.53 -4.86 19.02
N PRO A 288 -6.69 -6.21 19.01
CA PRO A 288 -7.65 -6.89 19.87
C PRO A 288 -7.49 -6.52 21.35
N GLU A 289 -8.60 -6.45 22.08
CA GLU A 289 -8.61 -6.24 23.52
C GLU A 289 -7.70 -7.26 24.22
N ASN A 290 -7.01 -6.82 25.25
CA ASN A 290 -6.01 -7.59 26.00
C ASN A 290 -4.79 -8.02 25.18
N GLN A 291 -4.55 -7.40 24.01
CA GLN A 291 -3.33 -7.56 23.22
C GLN A 291 -2.60 -6.22 23.10
N THR A 292 -1.29 -6.31 22.89
CA THR A 292 -0.46 -5.18 22.47
C THR A 292 -0.07 -5.33 20.99
N GLU A 293 0.53 -4.32 20.42
CA GLU A 293 1.06 -4.40 19.05
C GLU A 293 2.13 -5.49 18.90
N GLU A 294 2.89 -5.76 19.97
CA GLU A 294 3.95 -6.78 20.04
C GLU A 294 3.39 -8.20 20.17
N THR A 295 2.29 -8.36 20.91
CA THR A 295 1.68 -9.66 21.14
C THR A 295 0.68 -10.07 20.06
N THR A 296 0.19 -9.12 19.28
CA THR A 296 -0.74 -9.39 18.16
C THR A 296 0.00 -10.06 17.01
N SER A 297 -0.36 -11.29 16.72
CA SER A 297 0.28 -12.12 15.69
C SER A 297 -0.77 -12.93 14.91
N HIS A 298 -0.34 -13.60 13.84
CA HIS A 298 -1.20 -14.44 13.02
C HIS A 298 -1.99 -15.49 13.81
N ASN A 299 -1.47 -15.94 14.94
CA ASN A 299 -2.08 -16.96 15.78
C ASN A 299 -3.12 -16.39 16.77
N THR A 300 -3.22 -15.09 16.96
CA THR A 300 -4.14 -14.49 17.94
C THR A 300 -5.62 -14.58 17.52
N ARG A 301 -5.91 -14.70 16.23
CA ARG A 301 -7.27 -14.78 15.66
C ARG A 301 -8.25 -13.76 16.27
N GLY A 302 -7.75 -12.54 16.50
CA GLY A 302 -8.40 -11.55 17.34
C GLY A 302 -9.51 -10.71 16.68
N LYS A 303 -10.01 -11.10 15.50
CA LYS A 303 -11.02 -10.31 14.75
C LYS A 303 -12.26 -9.95 15.57
N ASP A 304 -12.70 -10.84 16.44
CA ASP A 304 -13.91 -10.68 17.25
C ASP A 304 -13.62 -9.93 18.58
N LYS A 305 -12.34 -9.66 18.89
CA LYS A 305 -11.90 -9.01 20.12
C LYS A 305 -11.55 -7.52 19.94
N ILE A 306 -11.70 -6.95 18.74
CA ILE A 306 -11.70 -5.51 18.57
C ILE A 306 -13.14 -5.04 18.80
N SER A 307 -13.36 -4.22 19.84
CA SER A 307 -14.71 -3.76 20.17
C SER A 307 -15.15 -2.58 19.29
N ILE A 308 -16.46 -2.41 19.15
CA ILE A 308 -17.06 -1.24 18.50
C ILE A 308 -16.60 0.05 19.19
N GLU A 309 -16.51 0.01 20.53
CA GLU A 309 -16.14 1.18 21.32
C GLU A 309 -14.70 1.64 21.07
N GLN A 310 -13.75 0.71 20.98
CA GLN A 310 -12.36 1.05 20.62
C GLN A 310 -12.30 1.84 19.30
N VAL A 311 -12.98 1.33 18.26
CA VAL A 311 -12.96 1.94 16.92
C VAL A 311 -13.73 3.27 16.91
N PHE A 312 -14.87 3.33 17.62
CA PHE A 312 -15.68 4.55 17.77
C PHE A 312 -14.89 5.67 18.41
N GLN A 313 -14.30 5.43 19.59
CA GLN A 313 -13.54 6.45 20.33
C GLN A 313 -12.35 6.95 19.52
N LYS A 314 -11.60 6.03 18.89
CA LYS A 314 -10.45 6.41 18.06
C LYS A 314 -10.87 7.22 16.83
N THR A 315 -12.01 6.88 16.24
CA THR A 315 -12.55 7.62 15.09
C THR A 315 -12.99 9.01 15.49
N LYS A 316 -13.71 9.14 16.62
CA LYS A 316 -14.15 10.43 17.15
C LYS A 316 -12.98 11.34 17.49
N GLU A 317 -11.92 10.81 18.14
CA GLU A 317 -10.69 11.54 18.46
C GLU A 317 -10.04 12.18 17.22
N LEU A 318 -10.02 11.45 16.08
CA LEU A 318 -9.36 11.93 14.86
C LEU A 318 -10.24 12.78 13.94
N LEU A 319 -11.56 12.80 14.15
CA LEU A 319 -12.50 13.63 13.39
C LEU A 319 -12.73 15.00 14.03
N ASN A 320 -12.45 15.15 15.33
CA ASN A 320 -12.46 16.43 16.03
C ASN A 320 -11.18 17.20 15.75
#